data_5cb2cadaf6920312b4d2813854fa27b1
#
_entry.id   5cb2cadaf6920312b4d2813854fa27b1
#
_cell.length_a   1.000
_cell.length_b   1.000
_cell.length_c   1.000
_cell.angle_alpha   90.00
_cell.angle_beta   90.00
_cell.angle_gamma   90.00
#
_symmetry.space_group_name_H-M   'P 1'
#
loop_
_entity.id
_entity.type
_entity.pdbx_description
1 polymer ?
#
loop_
_entity_poly.entity_id
_entity_poly.type
_entity_poly.pdbx_seq_one_letter_code
_entity_poly.pdbx_strand_id
1 'polypeptide(L)'
;HDAGKMMSKKNTFTDFIAAAEHLVKDGWTRPERIVAQGGSAGGLLMGAVANLAPSAFGGVVAEVPFVDALTTILDPSLPLTVIEWEEWGNPLEDAAVYEYMKSYSPYENVSAQEYPRILAITSLNDTRVFFVEPAKWVAKLRATASGNVDVLLKTEMEAGHGGRSGRHED
;
A
#
# COMPACT_ATOMS: atom_id res chain seq x y z
N HIS A 1 -1.14 -0.25 -18.85
CA HIS A 1 -0.29 0.65 -18.03
C HIS A 1 -0.79 2.09 -18.07
N ASP A 2 -0.92 2.72 -19.25
CA ASP A 2 -1.26 4.15 -19.38
C ASP A 2 -2.60 4.55 -18.75
N ALA A 3 -3.55 3.65 -18.70
CA ALA A 3 -4.84 3.88 -18.03
C ALA A 3 -4.77 3.77 -16.49
N GLY A 4 -3.60 3.46 -15.92
CA GLY A 4 -3.41 3.26 -14.47
C GLY A 4 -2.23 4.04 -13.90
N LYS A 5 -1.77 5.13 -14.56
CA LYS A 5 -0.69 5.99 -14.08
C LYS A 5 -1.12 7.45 -14.02
N MET A 6 -0.31 8.29 -13.41
CA MET A 6 -0.53 9.74 -13.29
C MET A 6 -1.94 10.04 -12.74
N MET A 7 -2.68 10.94 -13.38
CA MET A 7 -4.05 11.31 -13.00
C MET A 7 -5.09 10.20 -13.21
N SER A 8 -4.68 9.04 -13.74
CA SER A 8 -5.52 7.84 -13.87
C SER A 8 -5.16 6.74 -12.87
N LYS A 9 -4.27 7.01 -11.91
CA LYS A 9 -3.74 6.01 -10.97
C LYS A 9 -4.81 5.24 -10.19
N LYS A 10 -5.90 5.88 -9.84
CA LYS A 10 -7.01 5.25 -9.12
C LYS A 10 -7.65 4.08 -9.84
N ASN A 11 -7.54 4.00 -11.18
CA ASN A 11 -8.02 2.85 -11.94
C ASN A 11 -7.33 1.56 -11.50
N THR A 12 -6.05 1.61 -11.12
CA THR A 12 -5.32 0.45 -10.58
C THR A 12 -6.02 -0.13 -9.35
N PHE A 13 -6.55 0.73 -8.49
CA PHE A 13 -7.21 0.30 -7.25
C PHE A 13 -8.61 -0.23 -7.51
N THR A 14 -9.39 0.49 -8.32
CA THR A 14 -10.77 0.09 -8.65
C THR A 14 -10.80 -1.20 -9.46
N ASP A 15 -9.87 -1.41 -10.39
CA ASP A 15 -9.77 -2.64 -11.18
C ASP A 15 -9.40 -3.85 -10.29
N PHE A 16 -8.51 -3.65 -9.33
CA PHE A 16 -8.15 -4.71 -8.38
C PHE A 16 -9.32 -5.10 -7.48
N ILE A 17 -10.07 -4.11 -6.98
CA ILE A 17 -11.29 -4.35 -6.19
C ILE A 17 -12.34 -5.06 -7.05
N ALA A 18 -12.57 -4.60 -8.28
CA ALA A 18 -13.52 -5.21 -9.20
C ALA A 18 -13.18 -6.69 -9.51
N ALA A 19 -11.89 -7.03 -9.60
CA ALA A 19 -11.46 -8.42 -9.77
C ALA A 19 -11.86 -9.28 -8.56
N ALA A 20 -11.65 -8.79 -7.33
CA ALA A 20 -12.06 -9.50 -6.12
C ALA A 20 -13.59 -9.67 -6.05
N GLU A 21 -14.34 -8.61 -6.35
CA GLU A 21 -15.81 -8.65 -6.39
C GLU A 21 -16.34 -9.62 -7.45
N HIS A 22 -15.69 -9.68 -8.61
CA HIS A 22 -16.05 -10.63 -9.67
C HIS A 22 -15.88 -12.09 -9.20
N LEU A 23 -14.77 -12.42 -8.54
CA LEU A 23 -14.56 -13.77 -7.99
C LEU A 23 -15.64 -14.17 -6.97
N VAL A 24 -16.08 -13.21 -6.17
CA VAL A 24 -17.17 -13.43 -5.20
C VAL A 24 -18.51 -13.61 -5.91
N LYS A 25 -18.83 -12.73 -6.86
CA LYS A 25 -20.07 -12.75 -7.63
C LYS A 25 -20.26 -14.05 -8.41
N ASP A 26 -19.17 -14.58 -8.97
CA ASP A 26 -19.18 -15.82 -9.74
C ASP A 26 -19.12 -17.08 -8.86
N GLY A 27 -19.13 -16.91 -7.53
CA GLY A 27 -19.18 -18.03 -6.58
C GLY A 27 -17.86 -18.78 -6.37
N TRP A 28 -16.73 -18.25 -6.87
CA TRP A 28 -15.41 -18.88 -6.68
C TRP A 28 -14.93 -18.81 -5.22
N THR A 29 -15.29 -17.74 -4.53
CA THR A 29 -14.84 -17.48 -3.17
C THR A 29 -15.83 -16.55 -2.45
N ARG A 30 -15.44 -16.10 -1.26
CA ARG A 30 -16.14 -15.07 -0.48
C ARG A 30 -15.11 -14.11 0.13
N PRO A 31 -15.49 -12.87 0.48
CA PRO A 31 -14.54 -11.83 0.92
C PRO A 31 -13.61 -12.29 2.04
N GLU A 32 -14.13 -13.02 3.03
CA GLU A 32 -13.36 -13.47 4.20
C GLU A 32 -12.26 -14.49 3.85
N ARG A 33 -12.27 -15.02 2.63
CA ARG A 33 -11.26 -15.96 2.12
C ARG A 33 -10.30 -15.35 1.10
N ILE A 34 -10.51 -14.09 0.73
CA ILE A 34 -9.60 -13.39 -0.18
C ILE A 34 -8.50 -12.75 0.64
N VAL A 35 -7.26 -13.11 0.32
CA VAL A 35 -6.06 -12.44 0.84
C VAL A 35 -5.42 -11.70 -0.32
N ALA A 36 -5.33 -10.38 -0.20
CA ALA A 36 -4.59 -9.54 -1.15
C ALA A 36 -3.13 -9.46 -0.72
N GLN A 37 -2.20 -9.61 -1.67
CA GLN A 37 -0.76 -9.53 -1.40
C GLN A 37 -0.08 -8.65 -2.45
N GLY A 38 0.83 -7.79 -2.00
CA GLY A 38 1.62 -6.95 -2.89
C GLY A 38 2.81 -6.30 -2.19
N GLY A 39 3.86 -6.07 -2.97
CA GLY A 39 5.11 -5.51 -2.47
C GLY A 39 5.48 -4.18 -3.14
N SER A 40 6.23 -3.31 -2.44
CA SER A 40 6.73 -2.04 -2.95
C SER A 40 5.59 -1.13 -3.44
N ALA A 41 5.55 -0.76 -4.72
CA ALA A 41 4.40 -0.08 -5.35
C ALA A 41 3.10 -0.91 -5.28
N GLY A 42 3.20 -2.27 -5.34
CA GLY A 42 2.08 -3.16 -5.05
C GLY A 42 1.64 -3.11 -3.59
N GLY A 43 2.53 -2.75 -2.67
CA GLY A 43 2.20 -2.45 -1.27
C GLY A 43 1.38 -1.17 -1.13
N LEU A 44 1.61 -0.15 -1.97
CA LEU A 44 0.73 1.02 -2.09
C LEU A 44 -0.67 0.57 -2.52
N LEU A 45 -0.78 -0.28 -3.55
CA LEU A 45 -2.04 -0.86 -3.96
C LEU A 45 -2.75 -1.55 -2.78
N MET A 46 -2.02 -2.34 -1.98
CA MET A 46 -2.58 -3.02 -0.80
C MET A 46 -3.14 -2.03 0.23
N GLY A 47 -2.39 -0.98 0.56
CA GLY A 47 -2.86 0.06 1.47
C GLY A 47 -4.06 0.84 0.94
N ALA A 48 -4.07 1.15 -0.36
CA ALA A 48 -5.16 1.87 -1.00
C ALA A 48 -6.47 1.04 -1.02
N VAL A 49 -6.40 -0.25 -1.40
CA VAL A 49 -7.62 -1.09 -1.43
C VAL A 49 -8.13 -1.42 -0.02
N ALA A 50 -7.23 -1.51 0.98
CA ALA A 50 -7.63 -1.66 2.38
C ALA A 50 -8.41 -0.44 2.88
N ASN A 51 -8.08 0.77 2.41
CA ASN A 51 -8.82 1.99 2.73
C ASN A 51 -10.16 2.09 1.97
N LEU A 52 -10.16 1.72 0.66
CA LEU A 52 -11.30 1.93 -0.24
C LEU A 52 -12.38 0.86 -0.12
N ALA A 53 -11.99 -0.39 0.07
CA ALA A 53 -12.89 -1.54 0.11
C ALA A 53 -12.46 -2.57 1.17
N PRO A 54 -12.41 -2.18 2.46
CA PRO A 54 -11.92 -3.06 3.53
C PRO A 54 -12.71 -4.37 3.65
N SER A 55 -14.00 -4.35 3.35
CA SER A 55 -14.87 -5.54 3.41
C SER A 55 -14.70 -6.51 2.23
N ALA A 56 -13.97 -6.14 1.20
CA ALA A 56 -13.72 -7.02 0.04
C ALA A 56 -12.66 -8.11 0.33
N PHE A 57 -11.91 -7.95 1.43
CA PHE A 57 -10.76 -8.80 1.74
C PHE A 57 -10.82 -9.32 3.18
N GLY A 58 -10.52 -10.60 3.38
CA GLY A 58 -10.33 -11.21 4.71
C GLY A 58 -8.95 -10.92 5.29
N GLY A 59 -7.98 -10.59 4.44
CA GLY A 59 -6.63 -10.24 4.85
C GLY A 59 -5.84 -9.51 3.78
N VAL A 60 -4.82 -8.76 4.21
CA VAL A 60 -3.89 -8.04 3.35
C VAL A 60 -2.46 -8.30 3.81
N VAL A 61 -1.60 -8.69 2.89
CA VAL A 61 -0.15 -8.82 3.10
C VAL A 61 0.54 -7.73 2.28
N ALA A 62 1.17 -6.80 2.97
CA ALA A 62 1.86 -5.65 2.38
C ALA A 62 3.37 -5.77 2.65
N GLU A 63 4.15 -6.09 1.63
CA GLU A 63 5.59 -6.33 1.72
C GLU A 63 6.35 -5.09 1.27
N VAL A 64 7.29 -4.62 2.11
CA VAL A 64 8.07 -3.39 1.88
C VAL A 64 7.21 -2.28 1.26
N PRO A 65 6.03 -1.98 1.84
CA PRO A 65 4.96 -1.29 1.15
C PRO A 65 5.22 0.23 1.07
N PHE A 66 5.00 0.78 -0.12
CA PHE A 66 5.10 2.21 -0.42
C PHE A 66 3.83 2.94 0.03
N VAL A 67 3.65 3.12 1.34
CA VAL A 67 2.38 3.57 1.94
C VAL A 67 2.35 5.01 2.42
N ASP A 68 3.51 5.69 2.50
CA ASP A 68 3.63 7.12 2.78
C ASP A 68 4.04 7.88 1.49
N ALA A 69 3.43 7.49 0.38
CA ALA A 69 3.82 7.86 -0.97
C ALA A 69 3.87 9.39 -1.18
N LEU A 70 2.91 10.13 -0.66
CA LEU A 70 2.87 11.58 -0.82
C LEU A 70 4.10 12.24 -0.17
N THR A 71 4.46 11.86 1.05
CA THR A 71 5.64 12.39 1.74
C THR A 71 6.92 12.07 0.98
N THR A 72 7.06 10.82 0.52
CA THR A 72 8.27 10.36 -0.18
C THR A 72 8.43 11.03 -1.53
N ILE A 73 7.36 11.15 -2.33
CA ILE A 73 7.43 11.79 -3.66
C ILE A 73 7.63 13.31 -3.59
N LEU A 74 7.43 13.93 -2.43
CA LEU A 74 7.78 15.34 -2.18
C LEU A 74 9.27 15.57 -1.88
N ASP A 75 10.07 14.52 -1.69
CA ASP A 75 11.50 14.63 -1.40
C ASP A 75 12.35 14.17 -2.59
N PRO A 76 12.82 15.12 -3.44
CA PRO A 76 13.63 14.80 -4.62
C PRO A 76 15.04 14.30 -4.30
N SER A 77 15.46 14.33 -3.03
CA SER A 77 16.75 13.78 -2.60
C SER A 77 16.75 12.27 -2.49
N LEU A 78 15.55 11.65 -2.43
CA LEU A 78 15.41 10.21 -2.33
C LEU A 78 15.67 9.51 -3.69
N PRO A 79 16.27 8.31 -3.67
CA PRO A 79 16.81 7.67 -4.88
C PRO A 79 15.81 7.44 -6.01
N LEU A 80 14.55 7.17 -5.68
CA LEU A 80 13.53 6.81 -6.68
C LEU A 80 12.58 7.96 -7.01
N THR A 81 12.50 9.01 -6.20
CA THR A 81 11.47 10.04 -6.32
C THR A 81 11.40 10.65 -7.70
N VAL A 82 12.52 11.20 -8.22
CA VAL A 82 12.54 11.91 -9.50
C VAL A 82 12.19 11.01 -10.68
N ILE A 83 12.72 9.78 -10.69
CA ILE A 83 12.47 8.83 -11.79
C ILE A 83 11.05 8.28 -11.76
N GLU A 84 10.38 8.31 -10.62
CA GLU A 84 9.01 7.83 -10.45
C GLU A 84 7.94 8.90 -10.70
N TRP A 85 8.31 10.17 -10.93
CA TRP A 85 7.34 11.19 -11.32
C TRP A 85 6.60 10.85 -12.63
N GLU A 86 7.18 10.02 -13.49
CA GLU A 86 6.50 9.52 -14.71
C GLU A 86 5.34 8.56 -14.37
N GLU A 87 5.37 7.94 -13.21
CA GLU A 87 4.31 7.03 -12.75
C GLU A 87 3.28 7.75 -11.87
N TRP A 88 3.75 8.56 -10.93
CA TRP A 88 2.91 9.19 -9.91
C TRP A 88 2.51 10.62 -10.25
N GLY A 89 3.29 11.31 -11.03
CA GLY A 89 3.24 12.76 -11.23
C GLY A 89 4.21 13.50 -10.30
N ASN A 90 4.44 14.78 -10.59
CA ASN A 90 5.30 15.65 -9.78
C ASN A 90 4.45 16.59 -8.89
N PRO A 91 4.24 16.26 -7.63
CA PRO A 91 3.42 17.08 -6.72
C PRO A 91 4.12 18.35 -6.25
N LEU A 92 5.43 18.52 -6.52
CA LEU A 92 6.17 19.75 -6.23
C LEU A 92 5.85 20.87 -7.22
N GLU A 93 5.54 20.51 -8.46
CA GLU A 93 5.31 21.46 -9.54
C GLU A 93 3.81 21.66 -9.85
N ASP A 94 2.97 20.69 -9.51
CA ASP A 94 1.54 20.71 -9.82
C ASP A 94 0.68 20.39 -8.59
N ALA A 95 -0.05 21.40 -8.12
CA ALA A 95 -0.98 21.27 -7.00
C ALA A 95 -2.12 20.28 -7.27
N ALA A 96 -2.53 20.12 -8.55
CA ALA A 96 -3.57 19.13 -8.88
C ALA A 96 -3.03 17.69 -8.72
N VAL A 97 -1.77 17.46 -9.06
CA VAL A 97 -1.09 16.19 -8.81
C VAL A 97 -0.96 15.93 -7.31
N TYR A 98 -0.58 16.94 -6.52
CA TYR A 98 -0.51 16.82 -5.06
C TYR A 98 -1.85 16.39 -4.46
N GLU A 99 -2.93 17.10 -4.77
CA GLU A 99 -4.26 16.77 -4.25
C GLU A 99 -4.76 15.39 -4.73
N TYR A 100 -4.44 15.04 -5.97
CA TYR A 100 -4.78 13.73 -6.50
C TYR A 100 -4.03 12.60 -5.78
N MET A 101 -2.71 12.72 -5.59
CA MET A 101 -1.90 11.76 -4.83
C MET A 101 -2.38 11.65 -3.38
N LYS A 102 -2.64 12.77 -2.73
CA LYS A 102 -3.18 12.81 -1.36
C LYS A 102 -4.49 12.03 -1.25
N SER A 103 -5.32 12.05 -2.29
CA SER A 103 -6.63 11.40 -2.29
C SER A 103 -6.57 9.87 -2.37
N TYR A 104 -5.41 9.27 -2.57
CA TYR A 104 -5.25 7.82 -2.59
C TYR A 104 -4.05 7.29 -1.78
N SER A 105 -3.11 8.14 -1.41
CA SER A 105 -1.94 7.74 -0.62
C SER A 105 -2.39 7.03 0.66
N PRO A 106 -1.93 5.79 0.91
CA PRO A 106 -2.49 4.95 1.95
C PRO A 106 -2.44 5.59 3.34
N TYR A 107 -1.31 6.18 3.70
CA TYR A 107 -1.12 6.79 5.01
C TYR A 107 -2.12 7.93 5.27
N GLU A 108 -2.31 8.84 4.29
CA GLU A 108 -3.21 9.99 4.41
C GLU A 108 -4.66 9.55 4.60
N ASN A 109 -5.05 8.46 3.94
CA ASN A 109 -6.45 8.01 3.87
C ASN A 109 -6.84 6.96 4.91
N VAL A 110 -5.99 6.69 5.90
CA VAL A 110 -6.40 5.89 7.07
C VAL A 110 -7.50 6.62 7.82
N SER A 111 -8.64 5.97 8.02
CA SER A 111 -9.84 6.53 8.65
C SER A 111 -10.41 5.63 9.74
N ALA A 112 -11.37 6.16 10.53
CA ALA A 112 -12.07 5.40 11.56
C ALA A 112 -13.10 4.45 10.93
N GLN A 113 -12.62 3.30 10.45
CA GLN A 113 -13.41 2.21 9.88
C GLN A 113 -12.86 0.85 10.30
N GLU A 114 -13.60 -0.22 10.07
CA GLU A 114 -13.09 -1.59 10.23
C GLU A 114 -12.15 -1.92 9.07
N TYR A 115 -11.02 -2.55 9.38
CA TYR A 115 -10.04 -2.99 8.39
C TYR A 115 -9.96 -4.51 8.35
N PRO A 116 -9.58 -5.12 7.22
CA PRO A 116 -9.20 -6.52 7.18
C PRO A 116 -7.99 -6.79 8.08
N ARG A 117 -7.66 -8.04 8.33
CA ARG A 117 -6.38 -8.39 8.96
C ARG A 117 -5.23 -7.93 8.08
N ILE A 118 -4.26 -7.23 8.66
CA ILE A 118 -3.12 -6.68 7.90
C ILE A 118 -1.82 -7.21 8.47
N LEU A 119 -0.99 -7.79 7.59
CA LEU A 119 0.42 -8.07 7.87
C LEU A 119 1.28 -7.16 7.01
N ALA A 120 1.92 -6.19 7.64
CA ALA A 120 2.94 -5.37 7.01
C ALA A 120 4.32 -5.98 7.30
N ILE A 121 5.11 -6.19 6.25
CA ILE A 121 6.49 -6.69 6.35
C ILE A 121 7.41 -5.60 5.83
N THR A 122 8.43 -5.26 6.58
CA THR A 122 9.44 -4.27 6.19
C THR A 122 10.84 -4.74 6.52
N SER A 123 11.84 -4.06 5.98
CA SER A 123 13.26 -4.38 6.19
C SER A 123 14.00 -3.14 6.66
N LEU A 124 14.79 -3.28 7.72
CA LEU A 124 15.49 -2.14 8.33
C LEU A 124 16.49 -1.46 7.37
N ASN A 125 17.12 -2.24 6.49
CA ASN A 125 18.11 -1.77 5.54
C ASN A 125 17.53 -1.55 4.13
N ASP A 126 16.20 -1.39 4.03
CA ASP A 126 15.57 -1.07 2.75
C ASP A 126 15.91 0.36 2.34
N THR A 127 16.58 0.50 1.19
CA THR A 127 17.02 1.77 0.61
C THR A 127 16.08 2.32 -0.45
N ARG A 128 15.00 1.59 -0.79
CA ARG A 128 14.01 2.00 -1.78
C ARG A 128 12.73 2.50 -1.13
N VAL A 129 12.19 1.71 -0.20
CA VAL A 129 11.05 2.08 0.62
C VAL A 129 11.47 2.00 2.07
N PHE A 130 11.69 3.13 2.71
CA PHE A 130 12.20 3.17 4.07
C PHE A 130 11.22 2.52 5.06
N PHE A 131 11.75 1.75 6.00
CA PHE A 131 10.97 1.05 7.02
C PHE A 131 10.05 1.97 7.83
N VAL A 132 10.34 3.24 7.86
CA VAL A 132 9.52 4.25 8.54
C VAL A 132 8.13 4.38 7.93
N GLU A 133 7.97 4.17 6.62
CA GLU A 133 6.67 4.26 5.96
C GLU A 133 5.67 3.21 6.50
N PRO A 134 5.95 1.89 6.41
CA PRO A 134 5.06 0.89 7.01
C PRO A 134 4.95 1.01 8.53
N ALA A 135 5.99 1.45 9.24
CA ALA A 135 5.92 1.64 10.68
C ALA A 135 4.92 2.74 11.06
N LYS A 136 4.97 3.90 10.39
CA LYS A 136 4.01 5.01 10.56
C LYS A 136 2.59 4.57 10.20
N TRP A 137 2.45 3.88 9.06
CA TRP A 137 1.15 3.42 8.57
C TRP A 137 0.48 2.46 9.55
N VAL A 138 1.21 1.45 10.05
CA VAL A 138 0.72 0.50 11.06
C VAL A 138 0.35 1.21 12.36
N ALA A 139 1.18 2.15 12.81
CA ALA A 139 0.88 2.94 14.01
C ALA A 139 -0.42 3.75 13.84
N LYS A 140 -0.62 4.38 12.67
CA LYS A 140 -1.83 5.13 12.36
C LYS A 140 -3.06 4.23 12.28
N LEU A 141 -2.96 3.07 11.62
CA LEU A 141 -4.04 2.08 11.58
C LEU A 141 -4.48 1.67 12.98
N ARG A 142 -3.53 1.29 13.85
CA ARG A 142 -3.82 0.90 15.24
C ARG A 142 -4.46 2.00 16.07
N ALA A 143 -4.10 3.26 15.80
CA ALA A 143 -4.64 4.41 16.52
C ALA A 143 -5.99 4.89 16.00
N THR A 144 -6.33 4.62 14.74
CA THR A 144 -7.45 5.27 14.05
C THR A 144 -8.58 4.30 13.74
N ALA A 145 -8.26 3.04 13.41
CA ALA A 145 -9.27 2.06 13.01
C ALA A 145 -10.31 1.81 14.10
N SER A 146 -11.55 1.55 13.69
CA SER A 146 -12.63 1.13 14.60
C SER A 146 -12.67 -0.39 14.75
N GLY A 147 -13.18 -0.85 15.90
CA GLY A 147 -13.29 -2.28 16.18
C GLY A 147 -11.98 -2.93 16.63
N ASN A 148 -11.92 -4.26 16.57
CA ASN A 148 -10.73 -5.04 16.90
C ASN A 148 -9.87 -5.17 15.64
N VAL A 149 -8.72 -4.52 15.61
CA VAL A 149 -7.87 -4.43 14.42
C VAL A 149 -6.65 -5.34 14.59
N ASP A 150 -6.60 -6.42 13.81
CA ASP A 150 -5.46 -7.31 13.71
C ASP A 150 -4.44 -6.73 12.70
N VAL A 151 -3.62 -5.77 13.14
CA VAL A 151 -2.55 -5.19 12.34
C VAL A 151 -1.19 -5.53 12.92
N LEU A 152 -0.43 -6.31 12.17
CA LEU A 152 0.91 -6.77 12.54
C LEU A 152 1.97 -6.07 11.69
N LEU A 153 3.10 -5.75 12.32
CA LEU A 153 4.31 -5.29 11.65
C LEU A 153 5.43 -6.29 11.91
N LYS A 154 5.97 -6.88 10.85
CA LYS A 154 7.19 -7.69 10.88
C LYS A 154 8.33 -6.87 10.30
N THR A 155 9.42 -6.71 11.06
CA THR A 155 10.61 -6.00 10.59
C THR A 155 11.77 -6.97 10.47
N GLU A 156 12.30 -7.12 9.25
CA GLU A 156 13.52 -7.88 8.99
C GLU A 156 14.74 -6.99 9.30
N MET A 157 15.52 -7.38 10.28
CA MET A 157 16.60 -6.53 10.82
C MET A 157 17.85 -6.48 9.94
N GLU A 158 18.09 -7.53 9.14
CA GLU A 158 19.30 -7.67 8.33
C GLU A 158 19.04 -7.63 6.82
N ALA A 159 17.76 -7.53 6.42
CA ALA A 159 17.36 -7.55 5.01
C ALA A 159 17.23 -6.14 4.42
N GLY A 160 17.32 -6.07 3.08
CA GLY A 160 17.00 -4.91 2.26
C GLY A 160 15.63 -5.05 1.57
N HIS A 161 15.43 -4.33 0.46
CA HIS A 161 14.16 -4.30 -0.29
C HIS A 161 13.68 -5.67 -0.80
N GLY A 162 14.59 -6.58 -1.11
CA GLY A 162 14.29 -7.94 -1.59
C GLY A 162 13.97 -8.96 -0.49
N GLY A 163 13.91 -8.55 0.77
CA GLY A 163 13.78 -9.46 1.89
C GLY A 163 15.06 -10.25 2.19
N ARG A 164 14.96 -11.36 2.93
CA ARG A 164 16.11 -12.23 3.15
C ARG A 164 16.56 -12.87 1.84
N SER A 165 17.88 -12.95 1.63
CA SER A 165 18.46 -13.66 0.50
C SER A 165 18.38 -15.18 0.74
N GLY A 166 17.58 -15.85 -0.09
CA GLY A 166 17.37 -17.30 0.00
C GLY A 166 15.88 -17.63 -0.14
N ARG A 167 15.49 -18.33 -1.18
CA ARG A 167 14.07 -18.66 -1.47
C ARG A 167 13.41 -19.58 -0.44
N HIS A 168 14.12 -20.05 0.58
CA HIS A 168 13.69 -21.10 1.51
C HIS A 168 14.16 -20.91 2.95
N GLU A 169 14.52 -19.70 3.36
CA GLU A 169 14.77 -19.39 4.79
C GLU A 169 13.52 -18.73 5.36
N ASP A 170 12.51 -19.55 5.61
CA ASP A 170 11.35 -19.18 6.43
C ASP A 170 11.68 -19.38 7.93
#